data_35426aa72a1acdda2a67c1acd3dcd9f6
#
_entry.id   35426aa72a1acdda2a67c1acd3dcd9f6
#
_cell.length_a   1.000
_cell.length_b   1.000
_cell.length_c   1.000
_cell.angle_alpha   90.00
_cell.angle_beta   90.00
_cell.angle_gamma   90.00
#
_symmetry.space_group_name_H-M   'P 1'
#
loop_
_entity.id
_entity.type
_entity.pdbx_description
1 polymer ?
#
loop_
_entity_poly.entity_id
_entity_poly.type
_entity_poly.pdbx_seq_one_letter_code
_entity_poly.pdbx_strand_id
1 'polypeptide(L)'
;RFRIKDVFGDVDHLEGGGCLYCHRGIERISKNHKFRCTKCHEGNRRGKTLLAAHKNLVSNPSDLDNASKYCGKCHADQIEQVEQSNMATGKSMIEVTRYAWGAQEEGKTMYSLRPKVEEGELSLPSVSEGEVVDGFLRTKCLRCHLDSAAPHRPGDYRAGGCAACHMIYSNDGHTLTQDRAIQAKVRKSQAVRKDRFKRKFAVKSLTNPRAYPVMHKFTTAVPSVQCEHCHNENGIGNEFEGLFSPANRPDSFYQKTGADKPVLYGTEHEFLLPDIHRERGMHCIDCH
;
A
#
# COMPACT_ATOMS: atom_id res chain seq x y z
N ARG A 1 -3.57 -28.96 -7.93
CA ARG A 1 -4.95 -28.61 -7.51
C ARG A 1 -4.97 -28.62 -5.98
N PHE A 2 -4.94 -27.45 -5.36
CA PHE A 2 -5.18 -27.36 -3.91
C PHE A 2 -6.66 -27.60 -3.65
N ARG A 3 -6.98 -28.59 -2.86
CA ARG A 3 -8.34 -28.80 -2.34
C ARG A 3 -8.52 -27.91 -1.12
N ILE A 4 -9.74 -27.46 -0.87
CA ILE A 4 -10.08 -26.66 0.33
C ILE A 4 -9.69 -27.43 1.60
N LYS A 5 -9.86 -28.76 1.61
CA LYS A 5 -9.43 -29.67 2.68
C LYS A 5 -7.93 -29.57 3.01
N ASP A 6 -7.06 -29.35 2.01
CA ASP A 6 -5.60 -29.29 2.21
C ASP A 6 -5.15 -28.03 2.98
N VAL A 7 -6.03 -27.03 3.07
CA VAL A 7 -5.78 -25.75 3.73
C VAL A 7 -6.44 -25.68 5.11
N PHE A 8 -7.62 -26.30 5.28
CA PHE A 8 -8.48 -26.10 6.44
C PHE A 8 -8.77 -27.34 7.28
N GLY A 9 -8.24 -28.51 6.88
CA GLY A 9 -8.62 -29.79 7.49
C GLY A 9 -10.03 -30.26 7.08
N ASP A 10 -10.52 -31.31 7.71
CA ASP A 10 -11.89 -31.80 7.47
C ASP A 10 -12.92 -30.79 7.98
N VAL A 11 -13.58 -30.12 7.02
CA VAL A 11 -14.58 -29.08 7.25
C VAL A 11 -15.96 -29.59 6.80
N ASP A 12 -16.39 -30.71 7.36
CA ASP A 12 -17.60 -31.40 6.89
C ASP A 12 -18.94 -30.72 7.26
N HIS A 13 -18.95 -29.65 8.04
CA HIS A 13 -20.20 -29.05 8.51
C HIS A 13 -20.24 -27.52 8.42
N LEU A 14 -20.12 -26.98 7.20
CA LEU A 14 -20.37 -25.55 7.01
C LEU A 14 -21.47 -25.31 5.97
N GLU A 15 -22.67 -25.31 6.48
CA GLU A 15 -23.83 -24.76 5.76
C GLU A 15 -23.56 -23.30 5.40
N GLY A 16 -23.72 -22.95 4.12
CA GLY A 16 -23.55 -21.61 3.61
C GLY A 16 -22.27 -21.39 2.84
N GLY A 17 -22.12 -22.01 1.68
CA GLY A 17 -21.04 -21.74 0.75
C GLY A 17 -20.91 -20.27 0.39
N GLY A 18 -19.73 -19.85 -0.05
CA GLY A 18 -19.42 -18.48 -0.45
C GLY A 18 -18.05 -18.06 0.05
N CYS A 19 -17.72 -16.79 -0.14
CA CYS A 19 -16.41 -16.26 0.20
C CYS A 19 -16.01 -16.52 1.66
N LEU A 20 -16.94 -16.33 2.60
CA LEU A 20 -16.68 -16.51 4.03
C LEU A 20 -16.47 -17.99 4.46
N TYR A 21 -16.68 -18.93 3.57
CA TYR A 21 -16.32 -20.32 3.84
C TYR A 21 -14.81 -20.47 4.01
N CYS A 22 -14.04 -19.83 3.13
CA CYS A 22 -12.58 -19.80 3.21
C CYS A 22 -12.07 -18.61 4.03
N HIS A 23 -12.67 -17.43 3.83
CA HIS A 23 -12.25 -16.15 4.43
C HIS A 23 -12.91 -15.91 5.79
N ARG A 24 -12.86 -16.91 6.68
CA ARG A 24 -13.36 -16.78 8.05
C ARG A 24 -12.48 -15.85 8.85
N GLY A 25 -13.12 -15.03 9.67
CA GLY A 25 -12.43 -14.09 10.55
C GLY A 25 -11.97 -12.82 9.81
N ILE A 26 -12.24 -12.69 8.50
CA ILE A 26 -12.01 -11.44 7.80
C ILE A 26 -12.82 -10.32 8.46
N GLU A 27 -12.19 -9.18 8.61
CA GLU A 27 -12.78 -8.01 9.23
C GLU A 27 -13.98 -7.51 8.38
N ARG A 28 -15.00 -7.00 9.06
CA ARG A 28 -16.06 -6.26 8.39
C ARG A 28 -15.51 -4.93 7.92
N ILE A 29 -15.69 -4.62 6.65
CA ILE A 29 -15.14 -3.42 6.01
C ILE A 29 -15.55 -2.14 6.74
N SER A 30 -16.82 -1.98 7.11
CA SER A 30 -17.33 -0.98 8.04
C SER A 30 -18.78 -1.26 8.44
N LYS A 31 -19.30 -0.52 9.42
CA LYS A 31 -20.73 -0.60 9.83
C LYS A 31 -21.70 -0.11 8.73
N ASN A 32 -21.23 0.77 7.85
CA ASN A 32 -22.03 1.39 6.78
C ASN A 32 -21.97 0.62 5.46
N HIS A 33 -20.93 -0.22 5.25
CA HIS A 33 -20.73 -1.01 4.03
C HIS A 33 -21.25 -2.46 4.24
N LYS A 34 -22.55 -2.62 4.46
CA LYS A 34 -23.19 -3.94 4.69
C LYS A 34 -23.47 -4.66 3.38
N PHE A 35 -22.50 -4.69 2.47
CA PHE A 35 -22.64 -5.32 1.16
C PHE A 35 -22.07 -6.74 1.16
N ARG A 36 -22.47 -7.53 0.15
CA ARG A 36 -21.82 -8.80 -0.15
C ARG A 36 -20.44 -8.55 -0.74
N CYS A 37 -19.48 -9.44 -0.48
CA CYS A 37 -18.11 -9.33 -0.99
C CYS A 37 -18.06 -9.11 -2.50
N THR A 38 -18.92 -9.82 -3.25
CA THR A 38 -19.01 -9.69 -4.71
C THR A 38 -19.51 -8.34 -5.22
N LYS A 39 -19.99 -7.47 -4.34
CA LYS A 39 -20.38 -6.10 -4.72
C LYS A 39 -19.16 -5.24 -5.05
N CYS A 40 -18.07 -5.49 -4.33
CA CYS A 40 -16.80 -4.79 -4.52
C CYS A 40 -15.78 -5.65 -5.26
N HIS A 41 -15.68 -6.94 -4.90
CA HIS A 41 -14.63 -7.82 -5.41
C HIS A 41 -15.02 -8.66 -6.63
N GLU A 42 -16.28 -8.62 -7.07
CA GLU A 42 -16.78 -9.55 -8.09
C GLU A 42 -16.52 -11.01 -7.71
N GLY A 43 -15.90 -11.80 -8.59
CA GLY A 43 -15.62 -13.21 -8.34
C GLY A 43 -16.86 -14.10 -8.39
N ASN A 44 -16.70 -15.37 -8.07
CA ASN A 44 -17.76 -16.35 -8.09
C ASN A 44 -18.00 -16.94 -6.69
N ARG A 45 -19.01 -16.42 -5.99
CA ARG A 45 -19.34 -16.89 -4.63
C ARG A 45 -19.84 -18.35 -4.57
N ARG A 46 -20.20 -18.96 -5.72
CA ARG A 46 -20.60 -20.38 -5.80
C ARG A 46 -19.42 -21.29 -6.15
N GLY A 47 -18.24 -20.73 -6.40
CA GLY A 47 -17.04 -21.50 -6.74
C GLY A 47 -16.59 -22.36 -5.55
N LYS A 48 -16.44 -23.68 -5.79
CA LYS A 48 -16.02 -24.66 -4.77
C LYS A 48 -14.50 -24.85 -4.69
N THR A 49 -13.74 -24.23 -5.58
CA THR A 49 -12.27 -24.28 -5.60
C THR A 49 -11.71 -22.86 -5.60
N LEU A 50 -10.45 -22.71 -5.22
CA LEU A 50 -9.75 -21.42 -5.24
C LEU A 50 -9.88 -20.74 -6.61
N LEU A 51 -9.57 -21.47 -7.68
CA LEU A 51 -9.62 -20.93 -9.05
C LEU A 51 -11.06 -20.56 -9.47
N ALA A 52 -12.03 -21.41 -9.16
CA ALA A 52 -13.42 -21.15 -9.54
C ALA A 52 -14.01 -19.98 -8.75
N ALA A 53 -13.69 -19.84 -7.46
CA ALA A 53 -14.17 -18.75 -6.61
C ALA A 53 -13.54 -17.40 -6.99
N HIS A 54 -12.27 -17.39 -7.38
CA HIS A 54 -11.54 -16.18 -7.73
C HIS A 54 -11.52 -15.85 -9.24
N LYS A 55 -12.35 -16.53 -10.02
CA LYS A 55 -12.53 -16.17 -11.43
C LYS A 55 -13.12 -14.76 -11.53
N ASN A 56 -12.43 -13.86 -12.25
CA ASN A 56 -12.77 -12.44 -12.39
C ASN A 56 -12.76 -11.65 -11.07
N LEU A 57 -11.99 -12.10 -10.07
CA LEU A 57 -11.86 -11.39 -8.80
C LEU A 57 -11.10 -10.08 -9.00
N VAL A 58 -11.67 -8.98 -8.54
CA VAL A 58 -11.01 -7.69 -8.40
C VAL A 58 -10.37 -7.64 -7.02
N SER A 59 -9.04 -7.72 -6.96
CA SER A 59 -8.29 -7.78 -5.69
C SER A 59 -8.31 -6.45 -4.94
N ASN A 60 -8.17 -5.33 -5.65
CA ASN A 60 -8.28 -3.98 -5.10
C ASN A 60 -9.40 -3.18 -5.80
N PRO A 61 -10.64 -3.21 -5.28
CA PRO A 61 -11.73 -2.40 -5.83
C PRO A 61 -11.56 -0.89 -5.59
N SER A 62 -10.68 -0.50 -4.67
CA SER A 62 -10.41 0.90 -4.32
C SER A 62 -9.29 1.53 -5.14
N ASP A 63 -8.62 0.76 -5.96
CA ASP A 63 -7.69 1.25 -6.96
C ASP A 63 -8.36 2.31 -7.83
N LEU A 64 -7.65 3.38 -8.21
CA LEU A 64 -8.27 4.51 -8.91
C LEU A 64 -8.92 4.10 -10.23
N ASP A 65 -8.38 3.10 -10.92
CA ASP A 65 -8.99 2.58 -12.15
C ASP A 65 -10.32 1.84 -11.90
N ASN A 66 -10.54 1.39 -10.67
CA ASN A 66 -11.72 0.64 -10.27
C ASN A 66 -12.70 1.46 -9.42
N ALA A 67 -12.21 2.51 -8.76
CA ALA A 67 -12.95 3.25 -7.74
C ALA A 67 -14.28 3.80 -8.24
N SER A 68 -14.31 4.39 -9.42
CA SER A 68 -15.54 4.92 -10.03
C SER A 68 -16.60 3.85 -10.21
N LYS A 69 -16.22 2.62 -10.59
CA LYS A 69 -17.14 1.50 -10.77
C LYS A 69 -17.73 0.98 -9.45
N TYR A 70 -16.89 0.83 -8.41
CA TYR A 70 -17.30 0.16 -7.17
C TYR A 70 -17.75 1.10 -6.09
N CYS A 71 -17.18 2.29 -6.03
CA CYS A 71 -17.41 3.29 -4.99
C CYS A 71 -18.20 4.51 -5.50
N GLY A 72 -18.08 4.86 -6.79
CA GLY A 72 -18.59 6.10 -7.38
C GLY A 72 -20.08 6.33 -7.25
N LYS A 73 -20.89 5.28 -7.07
CA LYS A 73 -22.35 5.45 -6.84
C LYS A 73 -22.69 6.19 -5.54
N CYS A 74 -21.78 6.21 -4.58
CA CYS A 74 -21.97 6.86 -3.27
C CYS A 74 -20.86 7.87 -2.95
N HIS A 75 -19.69 7.77 -3.58
CA HIS A 75 -18.50 8.57 -3.32
C HIS A 75 -17.96 9.27 -4.57
N ALA A 76 -18.87 9.72 -5.47
CA ALA A 76 -18.47 10.35 -6.73
C ALA A 76 -17.58 11.59 -6.51
N ASP A 77 -17.99 12.48 -5.61
CA ASP A 77 -17.27 13.72 -5.32
C ASP A 77 -15.88 13.46 -4.73
N GLN A 78 -15.76 12.47 -3.81
CA GLN A 78 -14.48 12.09 -3.22
C GLN A 78 -13.54 11.49 -4.26
N ILE A 79 -14.06 10.70 -5.18
CA ILE A 79 -13.27 10.11 -6.28
C ILE A 79 -12.75 11.21 -7.19
N GLU A 80 -13.62 12.13 -7.61
CA GLU A 80 -13.23 13.27 -8.45
C GLU A 80 -12.13 14.11 -7.79
N GLN A 81 -12.28 14.42 -6.50
CA GLN A 81 -11.27 15.17 -5.74
C GLN A 81 -9.94 14.43 -5.67
N VAL A 82 -9.96 13.11 -5.41
CA VAL A 82 -8.74 12.30 -5.35
C VAL A 82 -8.07 12.21 -6.72
N GLU A 83 -8.83 11.98 -7.79
CA GLU A 83 -8.30 11.89 -9.16
C GLU A 83 -7.63 13.19 -9.63
N GLN A 84 -8.08 14.34 -9.12
CA GLN A 84 -7.48 15.65 -9.40
C GLN A 84 -6.34 16.00 -8.44
N SER A 85 -6.20 15.26 -7.34
CA SER A 85 -5.18 15.55 -6.33
C SER A 85 -3.77 15.33 -6.83
N ASN A 86 -2.80 16.00 -6.21
CA ASN A 86 -1.40 15.78 -6.51
C ASN A 86 -0.94 14.35 -6.14
N MET A 87 -1.59 13.69 -5.19
CA MET A 87 -1.30 12.30 -4.84
C MET A 87 -1.63 11.32 -5.97
N ALA A 88 -2.66 11.61 -6.78
CA ALA A 88 -3.01 10.81 -7.94
C ALA A 88 -2.26 11.25 -9.20
N THR A 89 -2.15 12.56 -9.42
CA THR A 89 -1.63 13.12 -10.66
C THR A 89 -0.13 13.36 -10.65
N GLY A 90 0.47 13.62 -9.49
CA GLY A 90 1.88 14.00 -9.36
C GLY A 90 2.28 15.33 -10.00
N LYS A 91 1.31 16.10 -10.54
CA LYS A 91 1.55 17.28 -11.35
C LYS A 91 2.53 18.27 -10.72
N SER A 92 2.19 18.78 -9.54
CA SER A 92 3.02 19.79 -8.88
C SER A 92 4.41 19.28 -8.52
N MET A 93 4.51 18.00 -8.11
CA MET A 93 5.80 17.39 -7.81
C MET A 93 6.66 17.28 -9.06
N ILE A 94 6.08 16.87 -10.19
CA ILE A 94 6.78 16.76 -11.47
C ILE A 94 7.21 18.16 -11.94
N GLU A 95 6.30 19.12 -11.92
CA GLU A 95 6.54 20.49 -12.36
C GLU A 95 7.68 21.15 -11.59
N VAL A 96 7.57 21.19 -10.26
CA VAL A 96 8.57 21.84 -9.41
C VAL A 96 9.93 21.17 -9.55
N THR A 97 9.97 19.84 -9.62
CA THR A 97 11.24 19.11 -9.75
C THR A 97 11.86 19.35 -11.12
N ARG A 98 11.10 19.30 -12.21
CA ARG A 98 11.61 19.58 -13.56
C ARG A 98 12.07 21.00 -13.71
N TYR A 99 11.34 21.98 -13.17
CA TYR A 99 11.74 23.37 -13.13
C TYR A 99 13.07 23.58 -12.39
N ALA A 100 13.17 23.02 -11.18
CA ALA A 100 14.39 23.15 -10.36
C ALA A 100 15.63 22.51 -11.01
N TRP A 101 15.44 21.55 -11.92
CA TRP A 101 16.53 20.92 -12.69
C TRP A 101 16.74 21.54 -14.08
N GLY A 102 16.01 22.60 -14.44
CA GLY A 102 16.10 23.27 -15.73
C GLY A 102 15.52 22.49 -16.92
N ALA A 103 14.72 21.45 -16.65
CA ALA A 103 14.10 20.61 -17.68
C ALA A 103 12.70 21.10 -18.09
N GLN A 104 12.21 22.20 -17.50
CA GLN A 104 10.92 22.81 -17.76
C GLN A 104 10.94 24.28 -17.39
N GLU A 105 10.18 25.12 -18.12
CA GLU A 105 9.92 26.50 -17.74
C GLU A 105 8.89 26.59 -16.60
N GLU A 106 8.96 27.66 -15.80
CA GLU A 106 8.04 27.92 -14.71
C GLU A 106 6.57 28.03 -15.18
N GLY A 107 5.67 27.53 -14.33
CA GLY A 107 4.23 27.74 -14.48
C GLY A 107 3.54 26.90 -15.55
N LYS A 108 4.19 25.88 -16.10
CA LYS A 108 3.56 24.97 -17.06
C LYS A 108 3.42 23.56 -16.51
N THR A 109 2.26 23.26 -15.98
CA THR A 109 1.90 21.88 -15.62
C THR A 109 1.61 21.10 -16.91
N MET A 110 2.65 20.46 -17.47
CA MET A 110 2.54 19.71 -18.71
C MET A 110 2.39 18.21 -18.48
N TYR A 111 2.93 17.70 -17.38
CA TYR A 111 3.04 16.27 -17.16
C TYR A 111 2.19 15.79 -15.98
N SER A 112 1.53 14.65 -16.18
CA SER A 112 0.72 14.00 -15.18
C SER A 112 0.94 12.49 -15.21
N LEU A 113 0.79 11.82 -14.08
CA LEU A 113 0.74 10.35 -14.00
C LEU A 113 -0.59 9.80 -14.51
N ARG A 114 -1.64 10.62 -14.45
CA ARG A 114 -2.98 10.36 -14.98
C ARG A 114 -3.37 11.53 -15.92
N PRO A 115 -2.77 11.60 -17.10
CA PRO A 115 -2.93 12.76 -17.96
C PRO A 115 -4.36 12.84 -18.53
N LYS A 116 -4.92 14.03 -18.49
CA LYS A 116 -6.14 14.40 -19.22
C LYS A 116 -5.72 14.94 -20.57
N VAL A 117 -5.67 14.08 -21.56
CA VAL A 117 -5.19 14.42 -22.90
C VAL A 117 -6.04 15.51 -23.55
N GLU A 118 -7.34 15.53 -23.27
CA GLU A 118 -8.29 16.58 -23.70
C GLU A 118 -8.00 17.97 -23.13
N GLU A 119 -7.30 18.02 -21.99
CA GLU A 119 -6.82 19.26 -21.36
C GLU A 119 -5.38 19.60 -21.77
N GLY A 120 -4.78 18.86 -22.70
CA GLY A 120 -3.42 19.08 -23.19
C GLY A 120 -2.32 18.53 -22.26
N GLU A 121 -2.68 17.68 -21.29
CA GLU A 121 -1.70 17.08 -20.40
C GLU A 121 -0.96 15.91 -21.06
N LEU A 122 0.29 15.73 -20.69
CA LEU A 122 1.17 14.70 -21.21
C LEU A 122 1.54 13.69 -20.11
N SER A 123 1.77 12.46 -20.51
CA SER A 123 2.47 11.48 -19.67
C SER A 123 3.94 11.87 -19.51
N LEU A 124 4.53 11.56 -18.35
CA LEU A 124 5.96 11.75 -18.16
C LEU A 124 6.73 10.96 -19.22
N PRO A 125 7.72 11.58 -19.93
CA PRO A 125 8.45 10.93 -21.01
C PRO A 125 9.03 9.57 -20.61
N SER A 126 9.17 8.65 -21.55
CA SER A 126 9.80 7.34 -21.30
C SER A 126 11.25 7.48 -20.82
N VAL A 127 11.84 6.41 -20.30
CA VAL A 127 13.23 6.43 -19.81
C VAL A 127 14.24 6.76 -20.94
N SER A 128 13.90 6.38 -22.16
CA SER A 128 14.77 6.63 -23.35
C SER A 128 14.61 8.03 -23.94
N GLU A 129 13.51 8.72 -23.65
CA GLU A 129 13.15 10.02 -24.23
C GLU A 129 13.16 11.14 -23.19
N GLY A 130 13.24 10.79 -21.92
CA GLY A 130 13.18 11.73 -20.80
C GLY A 130 14.52 12.32 -20.43
N GLU A 131 14.44 13.43 -19.72
CA GLU A 131 15.57 14.07 -19.08
C GLU A 131 16.06 13.25 -17.87
N VAL A 132 17.28 13.53 -17.39
CA VAL A 132 17.85 12.87 -16.19
C VAL A 132 16.92 13.02 -14.98
N VAL A 133 16.25 14.15 -14.84
CA VAL A 133 15.29 14.43 -13.77
C VAL A 133 14.08 13.49 -13.82
N ASP A 134 13.65 13.05 -14.99
CA ASP A 134 12.54 12.10 -15.12
C ASP A 134 12.91 10.72 -14.58
N GLY A 135 14.16 10.32 -14.75
CA GLY A 135 14.74 9.13 -14.11
C GLY A 135 14.77 9.25 -12.58
N PHE A 136 15.18 10.41 -12.08
CA PHE A 136 15.16 10.73 -10.64
C PHE A 136 13.73 10.68 -10.09
N LEU A 137 12.78 11.36 -10.73
CA LEU A 137 11.37 11.34 -10.35
C LEU A 137 10.82 9.90 -10.23
N ARG A 138 11.04 9.06 -11.24
CA ARG A 138 10.56 7.66 -11.23
C ARG A 138 11.15 6.85 -10.08
N THR A 139 12.43 7.04 -9.80
CA THR A 139 13.13 6.22 -8.79
C THR A 139 12.91 6.67 -7.36
N LYS A 140 12.67 7.96 -7.15
CA LYS A 140 12.55 8.54 -5.80
C LYS A 140 11.11 8.90 -5.44
N CYS A 141 10.43 9.67 -6.24
CA CYS A 141 9.16 10.29 -5.87
C CYS A 141 7.95 9.46 -6.34
N LEU A 142 7.94 9.09 -7.63
CA LEU A 142 6.76 8.49 -8.28
C LEU A 142 6.52 7.03 -7.91
N ARG A 143 7.46 6.37 -7.26
CA ARG A 143 7.26 5.01 -6.75
C ARG A 143 6.20 4.90 -5.66
N CYS A 144 5.78 6.04 -5.09
CA CYS A 144 4.87 6.10 -3.95
C CYS A 144 3.52 6.72 -4.27
N HIS A 145 3.20 7.06 -5.53
CA HIS A 145 1.88 7.60 -5.84
C HIS A 145 0.76 6.55 -5.74
N LEU A 146 -0.50 6.98 -5.68
CA LEU A 146 -1.64 6.13 -5.37
C LEU A 146 -1.86 4.95 -6.33
N ASP A 147 -1.44 5.07 -7.60
CA ASP A 147 -1.53 4.02 -8.61
C ASP A 147 -0.23 3.20 -8.75
N SER A 148 0.81 3.52 -8.00
CA SER A 148 2.05 2.76 -8.12
C SER A 148 1.87 1.35 -7.57
N ALA A 149 2.27 0.35 -8.34
CA ALA A 149 2.36 -1.01 -7.85
C ALA A 149 3.44 -1.08 -6.75
N ALA A 150 3.01 -1.26 -5.51
CA ALA A 150 3.94 -1.37 -4.39
C ALA A 150 4.80 -2.64 -4.51
N PRO A 151 6.12 -2.54 -4.35
CA PRO A 151 6.97 -3.72 -4.27
C PRO A 151 6.57 -4.57 -3.07
N HIS A 152 6.56 -5.89 -3.25
CA HIS A 152 6.21 -6.84 -2.18
C HIS A 152 7.43 -7.19 -1.32
N ARG A 153 8.11 -6.20 -0.80
CA ARG A 153 9.27 -6.39 0.09
C ARG A 153 9.12 -5.52 1.33
N PRO A 154 9.76 -5.92 2.44
CA PRO A 154 9.74 -5.12 3.66
C PRO A 154 10.19 -3.68 3.41
N GLY A 155 9.47 -2.74 3.99
CA GLY A 155 9.73 -1.31 3.90
C GLY A 155 9.15 -0.61 2.68
N ASP A 156 8.73 -1.36 1.66
CA ASP A 156 8.26 -0.78 0.40
C ASP A 156 6.78 -1.06 0.10
N TYR A 157 6.12 -1.90 0.92
CA TYR A 157 4.72 -2.20 0.66
C TYR A 157 3.83 -0.99 0.93
N ARG A 158 2.93 -0.74 0.01
CA ARG A 158 1.85 0.26 0.11
C ARG A 158 0.57 -0.29 -0.51
N ALA A 159 -0.56 0.06 0.08
CA ALA A 159 -1.83 -0.15 -0.58
C ALA A 159 -2.05 0.93 -1.65
N GLY A 160 -2.86 0.63 -2.66
CA GLY A 160 -3.18 1.55 -3.76
C GLY A 160 -4.58 2.16 -3.63
N GLY A 161 -4.80 3.28 -4.28
CA GLY A 161 -6.07 3.98 -4.32
C GLY A 161 -6.56 4.41 -2.94
N CYS A 162 -7.87 4.37 -2.70
CA CYS A 162 -8.46 4.80 -1.42
C CYS A 162 -7.98 3.96 -0.22
N ALA A 163 -7.60 2.70 -0.46
CA ALA A 163 -7.06 1.83 0.58
C ALA A 163 -5.72 2.32 1.14
N ALA A 164 -4.95 3.11 0.40
CA ALA A 164 -3.67 3.64 0.85
C ALA A 164 -3.81 4.50 2.12
N CYS A 165 -4.93 5.24 2.24
CA CYS A 165 -5.23 6.07 3.40
C CYS A 165 -6.24 5.42 4.34
N HIS A 166 -7.28 4.77 3.81
CA HIS A 166 -8.44 4.35 4.57
C HIS A 166 -8.39 2.91 5.10
N MET A 167 -7.37 2.12 4.77
CA MET A 167 -7.17 0.77 5.33
C MET A 167 -5.82 0.69 6.03
N ILE A 168 -5.82 0.22 7.27
CA ILE A 168 -4.57 0.05 8.03
C ILE A 168 -3.80 -1.15 7.48
N TYR A 169 -2.51 -0.99 7.28
CA TYR A 169 -1.60 -2.03 6.83
C TYR A 169 -0.19 -1.84 7.39
N SER A 170 0.60 -2.90 7.35
CA SER A 170 2.02 -2.86 7.67
C SER A 170 2.84 -2.82 6.38
N ASN A 171 3.86 -1.99 6.34
CA ASN A 171 4.75 -1.88 5.18
C ASN A 171 5.87 -2.94 5.16
N ASP A 172 5.95 -3.80 6.16
CA ASP A 172 6.85 -4.95 6.19
C ASP A 172 6.35 -6.13 5.34
N GLY A 173 5.16 -6.00 4.73
CA GLY A 173 4.50 -7.03 3.93
C GLY A 173 3.79 -8.10 4.76
N HIS A 174 3.78 -7.99 6.10
CA HIS A 174 2.99 -8.87 6.95
C HIS A 174 1.53 -8.44 6.99
N THR A 175 0.65 -9.42 6.94
CA THR A 175 -0.78 -9.13 7.01
C THR A 175 -1.25 -8.85 8.44
N LEU A 176 -2.10 -7.85 8.57
CA LEU A 176 -2.80 -7.51 9.82
C LEU A 176 -4.20 -8.15 9.90
N THR A 177 -4.67 -8.76 8.79
CA THR A 177 -6.00 -9.36 8.76
C THR A 177 -6.10 -10.63 9.62
N GLN A 178 -7.27 -10.83 10.21
CA GLN A 178 -7.64 -12.06 10.93
C GLN A 178 -8.24 -13.13 10.00
N ASP A 179 -8.25 -12.89 8.70
CA ASP A 179 -8.68 -13.84 7.69
C ASP A 179 -7.90 -15.14 7.77
N ARG A 180 -8.58 -16.25 8.09
CA ARG A 180 -7.96 -17.56 8.28
C ARG A 180 -7.28 -18.10 7.03
N ALA A 181 -7.80 -17.79 5.83
CA ALA A 181 -7.18 -18.22 4.58
C ALA A 181 -5.82 -17.54 4.39
N ILE A 182 -5.70 -16.27 4.77
CA ILE A 182 -4.45 -15.52 4.70
C ILE A 182 -3.51 -15.94 5.82
N GLN A 183 -3.99 -16.06 7.05
CA GLN A 183 -3.20 -16.52 8.21
C GLN A 183 -2.62 -17.92 8.00
N ALA A 184 -3.35 -18.82 7.35
CA ALA A 184 -2.83 -20.15 7.01
C ALA A 184 -1.66 -20.08 6.01
N LYS A 185 -1.68 -19.16 5.05
CA LYS A 185 -0.57 -18.93 4.12
C LYS A 185 0.66 -18.37 4.84
N VAL A 186 0.47 -17.40 5.73
CA VAL A 186 1.55 -16.82 6.55
C VAL A 186 2.23 -17.90 7.38
N ARG A 187 1.46 -18.73 8.08
CA ARG A 187 2.01 -19.85 8.88
C ARG A 187 2.80 -20.85 8.04
N LYS A 188 2.32 -21.21 6.86
CA LYS A 188 3.06 -22.08 5.92
C LYS A 188 4.37 -21.44 5.49
N SER A 189 4.38 -20.16 5.19
CA SER A 189 5.60 -19.42 4.81
C SER A 189 6.60 -19.37 5.97
N GLN A 190 6.15 -19.13 7.19
CA GLN A 190 7.00 -19.15 8.39
C GLN A 190 7.56 -20.52 8.70
N ALA A 191 6.79 -21.59 8.51
CA ALA A 191 7.26 -22.97 8.69
C ALA A 191 8.39 -23.31 7.70
N VAL A 192 8.27 -22.89 6.44
CA VAL A 192 9.31 -23.05 5.42
C VAL A 192 10.58 -22.27 5.77
N ARG A 193 10.47 -21.10 6.43
CA ARG A 193 11.63 -20.32 6.88
C ARG A 193 12.45 -21.01 7.97
N LYS A 194 11.83 -21.78 8.84
CA LYS A 194 12.54 -22.53 9.91
C LYS A 194 13.38 -23.67 9.33
N ASP A 195 13.07 -24.13 8.12
CA ASP A 195 13.85 -25.15 7.43
C ASP A 195 15.05 -24.50 6.71
N ARG A 196 16.25 -24.73 7.25
CA ARG A 196 17.51 -24.12 6.79
C ARG A 196 17.83 -24.43 5.31
N PHE A 197 17.39 -25.57 4.81
CA PHE A 197 17.61 -26.01 3.43
C PHE A 197 16.67 -25.27 2.43
N LYS A 198 15.45 -24.95 2.87
CA LYS A 198 14.43 -24.26 2.06
C LYS A 198 14.55 -22.73 2.14
N ARG A 199 15.45 -22.22 2.97
CA ARG A 199 15.62 -20.79 3.26
C ARG A 199 15.93 -19.96 2.00
N LYS A 200 16.69 -20.52 1.05
CA LYS A 200 17.07 -19.86 -0.21
C LYS A 200 15.86 -19.61 -1.15
N PHE A 201 14.82 -20.44 -1.04
CA PHE A 201 13.59 -20.33 -1.82
C PHE A 201 12.46 -19.61 -1.07
N ALA A 202 12.53 -19.57 0.26
CA ALA A 202 11.50 -19.01 1.13
C ALA A 202 11.50 -17.47 1.15
N VAL A 203 12.62 -16.82 0.86
CA VAL A 203 12.69 -15.34 0.78
C VAL A 203 11.75 -14.79 -0.28
N LYS A 204 11.55 -15.52 -1.39
CA LYS A 204 10.53 -15.15 -2.41
C LYS A 204 9.09 -15.35 -1.94
N SER A 205 8.82 -16.20 -0.96
CA SER A 205 7.47 -16.51 -0.49
C SER A 205 6.97 -15.60 0.63
N LEU A 206 7.86 -14.87 1.32
CA LEU A 206 7.50 -13.90 2.35
C LEU A 206 6.99 -12.59 1.78
N THR A 207 7.44 -12.29 0.58
CA THR A 207 6.97 -11.18 -0.22
C THR A 207 5.88 -11.64 -1.18
N ASN A 208 5.07 -12.63 -0.77
CA ASN A 208 4.10 -13.25 -1.67
C ASN A 208 2.96 -12.28 -1.99
N PRO A 209 2.84 -11.82 -3.24
CA PRO A 209 1.78 -10.91 -3.67
C PRO A 209 0.36 -11.49 -3.57
N ARG A 210 0.24 -12.77 -3.17
CA ARG A 210 -1.06 -13.44 -3.00
C ARG A 210 -1.70 -13.26 -1.64
N ALA A 211 -0.98 -12.69 -0.67
CA ALA A 211 -1.55 -12.30 0.62
C ALA A 211 -1.70 -10.79 0.64
N TYR A 212 -2.88 -10.31 0.94
CA TYR A 212 -3.07 -8.87 1.12
C TYR A 212 -2.64 -8.46 2.53
N PRO A 213 -1.78 -7.45 2.68
CA PRO A 213 -1.28 -7.01 3.99
C PRO A 213 -2.27 -6.16 4.76
N VAL A 214 -3.25 -5.56 4.11
CA VAL A 214 -4.21 -4.65 4.75
C VAL A 214 -5.12 -5.38 5.73
N MET A 215 -5.47 -4.72 6.84
CA MET A 215 -6.63 -5.09 7.64
C MET A 215 -7.88 -4.73 6.82
N HIS A 216 -8.78 -5.67 6.59
CA HIS A 216 -9.97 -5.48 5.76
C HIS A 216 -11.04 -4.64 6.47
N LYS A 217 -10.67 -3.41 6.83
CA LYS A 217 -11.51 -2.49 7.57
C LYS A 217 -11.18 -1.05 7.20
N PHE A 218 -12.19 -0.29 6.74
CA PHE A 218 -12.06 1.13 6.52
C PHE A 218 -12.03 1.92 7.84
N THR A 219 -11.20 2.95 7.85
CA THR A 219 -11.15 3.97 8.88
C THR A 219 -11.33 5.35 8.27
N THR A 220 -11.99 6.24 8.99
CA THR A 220 -12.03 7.68 8.69
C THR A 220 -11.04 8.46 9.55
N ALA A 221 -10.60 7.87 10.67
CA ALA A 221 -9.49 8.39 11.46
C ALA A 221 -8.19 7.85 10.86
N VAL A 222 -7.65 8.54 9.87
CA VAL A 222 -6.42 8.17 9.18
C VAL A 222 -5.23 8.53 10.07
N PRO A 223 -4.49 7.54 10.62
CA PRO A 223 -3.34 7.85 11.46
C PRO A 223 -2.14 8.30 10.62
N SER A 224 -1.24 9.09 11.21
CA SER A 224 -0.03 9.61 10.54
C SER A 224 0.79 8.52 9.86
N VAL A 225 0.86 7.32 10.44
CA VAL A 225 1.58 6.18 9.86
C VAL A 225 1.13 5.83 8.43
N GLN A 226 -0.13 6.10 8.08
CA GLN A 226 -0.60 5.89 6.70
C GLN A 226 0.06 6.86 5.72
N CYS A 227 0.28 8.09 6.13
CA CYS A 227 1.01 9.09 5.35
C CYS A 227 2.49 8.72 5.23
N GLU A 228 3.06 8.24 6.31
CA GLU A 228 4.47 7.87 6.42
C GLU A 228 4.85 6.64 5.59
N HIS A 229 3.91 5.84 5.16
CA HIS A 229 4.22 4.78 4.18
C HIS A 229 4.81 5.32 2.87
N CYS A 230 4.51 6.57 2.53
CA CYS A 230 5.06 7.28 1.38
C CYS A 230 5.99 8.42 1.81
N HIS A 231 5.59 9.16 2.84
CA HIS A 231 6.33 10.31 3.39
C HIS A 231 7.23 9.87 4.56
N ASN A 232 8.14 8.93 4.32
CA ASN A 232 8.98 8.30 5.35
C ASN A 232 10.48 8.67 5.24
N GLU A 233 10.83 9.64 4.43
CA GLU A 233 12.18 10.19 4.41
C GLU A 233 12.35 11.27 5.48
N ASN A 234 13.61 11.50 5.92
CA ASN A 234 13.94 12.50 6.91
C ASN A 234 13.44 13.89 6.48
N GLY A 235 12.98 14.67 7.43
CA GLY A 235 12.41 16.00 7.23
C GLY A 235 10.89 16.02 7.02
N ILE A 236 10.22 14.85 7.04
CA ILE A 236 8.76 14.76 6.93
C ILE A 236 8.21 13.81 8.00
N GLY A 237 7.82 12.58 7.62
CA GLY A 237 7.12 11.67 8.51
C GLY A 237 7.98 11.12 9.65
N ASN A 238 9.21 10.74 9.36
CA ASN A 238 10.10 10.17 10.35
C ASN A 238 10.41 11.17 11.47
N GLU A 239 10.72 12.40 11.12
CA GLU A 239 11.05 13.44 12.10
C GLU A 239 9.81 13.88 12.89
N PHE A 240 8.63 13.89 12.25
CA PHE A 240 7.36 14.13 12.93
C PHE A 240 7.13 13.10 14.06
N GLU A 241 7.41 11.82 13.82
CA GLU A 241 7.30 10.74 14.82
C GLU A 241 8.46 10.73 15.84
N GLY A 242 9.47 11.54 15.68
CA GLY A 242 10.67 11.51 16.52
C GLY A 242 11.64 10.40 16.12
N LEU A 243 11.74 10.14 14.84
CA LEU A 243 12.58 9.09 14.29
C LEU A 243 13.49 9.67 13.20
N PHE A 244 14.69 9.15 13.13
CA PHE A 244 15.68 9.54 12.11
C PHE A 244 16.25 8.29 11.44
N SER A 245 16.18 8.24 10.11
CA SER A 245 16.85 7.18 9.36
C SER A 245 18.30 7.53 9.08
N PRO A 246 19.28 6.75 9.56
CA PRO A 246 20.69 6.98 9.28
C PRO A 246 21.09 6.54 7.87
N ALA A 247 20.20 6.00 7.06
CA ALA A 247 20.50 5.39 5.76
C ALA A 247 21.25 6.30 4.77
N ASN A 248 21.18 7.61 4.97
CA ASN A 248 21.89 8.60 4.13
C ASN A 248 23.22 9.08 4.72
N ARG A 249 23.67 8.49 5.82
CA ARG A 249 24.94 8.85 6.45
C ARG A 249 25.95 7.72 6.38
N PRO A 250 27.25 8.00 6.23
CA PRO A 250 28.29 6.99 6.27
C PRO A 250 28.26 6.23 7.60
N ASP A 251 28.40 4.91 7.57
CA ASP A 251 28.39 4.02 8.75
C ASP A 251 29.37 4.41 9.86
N SER A 252 30.40 5.19 9.52
CA SER A 252 31.41 5.69 10.46
C SER A 252 30.89 6.68 11.50
N PHE A 253 29.71 7.27 11.30
CA PHE A 253 29.12 8.21 12.27
C PHE A 253 28.21 7.55 13.29
N TYR A 254 27.88 6.28 13.11
CA TYR A 254 26.99 5.58 14.00
C TYR A 254 27.74 4.43 14.68
N GLN A 255 28.07 4.60 15.95
CA GLN A 255 28.38 3.45 16.77
C GLN A 255 27.10 2.64 16.91
N LYS A 256 27.15 1.35 16.57
CA LYS A 256 26.06 0.41 16.88
C LYS A 256 25.93 0.37 18.39
N THR A 257 25.09 1.22 18.94
CA THR A 257 24.65 1.07 20.31
C THR A 257 23.72 -0.14 20.35
N GLY A 258 23.98 -1.09 21.25
CA GLY A 258 23.21 -2.34 21.38
C GLY A 258 21.78 -2.19 21.91
N ALA A 259 21.19 -1.01 21.76
CA ALA A 259 19.79 -0.76 22.07
C ALA A 259 18.91 -1.20 20.88
N ASP A 260 17.76 -1.77 21.18
CA ASP A 260 16.75 -2.13 20.19
C ASP A 260 16.33 -0.87 19.44
N LYS A 261 16.84 -0.72 18.22
CA LYS A 261 16.47 0.38 17.34
C LYS A 261 15.12 0.07 16.69
N PRO A 262 14.21 1.03 16.59
CA PRO A 262 12.94 0.81 15.92
C PRO A 262 13.20 0.54 14.44
N VAL A 263 12.58 -0.53 13.92
CA VAL A 263 12.61 -0.87 12.49
C VAL A 263 11.27 -0.48 11.89
N LEU A 264 11.25 0.61 11.16
CA LEU A 264 10.08 1.07 10.41
C LEU A 264 10.42 1.11 8.92
N TYR A 265 9.44 0.83 8.10
CA TYR A 265 9.59 0.91 6.64
C TYR A 265 10.80 0.09 6.12
N GLY A 266 11.13 -1.02 6.82
CA GLY A 266 12.26 -1.89 6.49
C GLY A 266 13.65 -1.32 6.82
N THR A 267 13.73 -0.18 7.51
CA THR A 267 14.96 0.51 7.88
C THR A 267 15.04 0.68 9.39
N GLU A 268 16.23 0.53 9.96
CA GLU A 268 16.51 0.88 11.37
C GLU A 268 16.51 2.42 11.50
N HIS A 269 15.89 2.90 12.57
CA HIS A 269 15.83 4.32 12.91
C HIS A 269 16.48 4.58 14.24
N GLU A 270 16.88 5.82 14.46
CA GLU A 270 17.31 6.36 15.74
C GLU A 270 16.21 7.23 16.34
N PHE A 271 16.18 7.35 17.66
CA PHE A 271 15.20 8.21 18.35
C PHE A 271 15.68 9.67 18.31
N LEU A 272 14.74 10.55 17.99
CA LEU A 272 14.83 12.00 18.17
C LEU A 272 13.69 12.47 19.09
N LEU A 273 13.69 13.76 19.42
CA LEU A 273 12.50 14.38 19.98
C LEU A 273 11.43 14.46 18.90
N PRO A 274 10.19 14.01 19.15
CA PRO A 274 9.11 14.15 18.20
C PRO A 274 8.75 15.62 17.98
N ASP A 275 8.09 15.90 16.85
CA ASP A 275 7.55 17.23 16.57
C ASP A 275 6.53 17.64 17.64
N ILE A 276 6.50 18.93 17.99
CA ILE A 276 5.62 19.47 19.05
C ILE A 276 4.13 19.23 18.73
N HIS A 277 3.72 19.24 17.47
CA HIS A 277 2.35 18.94 17.08
C HIS A 277 2.01 17.47 17.34
N ARG A 278 2.95 16.56 17.08
CA ARG A 278 2.84 15.15 17.42
C ARG A 278 2.70 14.93 18.93
N GLU A 279 3.53 15.60 19.73
CA GLU A 279 3.42 15.55 21.21
C GLU A 279 2.08 16.06 21.74
N ARG A 280 1.45 17.00 21.02
CA ARG A 280 0.12 17.53 21.33
C ARG A 280 -1.03 16.68 20.78
N GLY A 281 -0.72 15.51 20.18
CA GLY A 281 -1.70 14.56 19.67
C GLY A 281 -2.29 14.91 18.30
N MET A 282 -1.69 15.84 17.57
CA MET A 282 -2.09 16.13 16.19
C MET A 282 -1.56 15.07 15.23
N HIS A 283 -2.33 14.84 14.18
CA HIS A 283 -2.00 13.97 13.06
C HIS A 283 -1.85 14.78 11.76
N CYS A 284 -1.25 14.20 10.74
CA CYS A 284 -1.06 14.88 9.47
C CYS A 284 -2.38 15.43 8.89
N ILE A 285 -3.47 14.69 9.07
CA ILE A 285 -4.82 15.07 8.59
C ILE A 285 -5.46 16.23 9.37
N ASP A 286 -4.87 16.70 10.46
CA ASP A 286 -5.40 17.84 11.22
C ASP A 286 -4.99 19.18 10.58
N CYS A 287 -4.00 19.13 9.67
CA CYS A 287 -3.55 20.29 8.91
C CYS A 287 -3.72 20.10 7.39
N HIS A 288 -3.67 18.85 6.91
CA HIS A 288 -3.76 18.48 5.49
C HIS A 288 -5.07 17.74 5.19
#